data_475aa60cda00f02f96e635eef836be38
#
_entry.id   475aa60cda00f02f96e635eef836be38
#
_cell.length_a   1.000
_cell.length_b   1.000
_cell.length_c   1.000
_cell.angle_alpha   90.00
_cell.angle_beta   90.00
_cell.angle_gamma   90.00
#
_symmetry.space_group_name_H-M   'P 1'
#
loop_
_entity.id
_entity.type
_entity.pdbx_description
1 polymer ?
#
loop_
_entity_poly.entity_id
_entity_poly.type
_entity_poly.pdbx_seq_one_letter_code
_entity_poly.pdbx_strand_id
1 'polypeptide(L)'
;LSAIGKSEINQSLLDFVKSKNISTKYIKQINQFEIGLYLIKNKDNGEKQFFYWRDESAAKQYFNNIDFINLYKELKNFDYIYFSGITLSIIHISKLNNFIKLLKLLKSKKIKIVFDFNIRPSRWNKKNLNIFLDSVLKFVDICFLSGEDMNYWKNKNNIKSYEQIVRKYKLKHSIFRKNAKFTYVFLNKTRYVFKNKLLKTVVDTSGAGDGFNAAYLSNFIVNNDPVLALKAGSSLGSKIVMKKGAIVDVK
;
A
#
# COMPACT_ATOMS: atom_id res chain seq x y z
N LEU A 1 -2.51 10.64 5.37
CA LEU A 1 -2.95 10.52 6.76
C LEU A 1 -1.92 9.74 7.56
N SER A 2 -1.48 10.27 8.71
CA SER A 2 -0.58 9.60 9.64
C SER A 2 -0.58 10.31 10.99
N ALA A 3 0.24 9.83 11.93
CA ALA A 3 0.56 10.55 13.15
C ALA A 3 2.05 10.44 13.47
N ILE A 4 2.57 11.48 14.12
CA ILE A 4 3.96 11.57 14.58
C ILE A 4 3.99 12.17 16.00
N GLY A 5 5.14 12.14 16.64
CA GLY A 5 5.40 12.85 17.91
C GLY A 5 5.69 14.34 17.70
N LYS A 6 6.29 14.94 18.73
CA LYS A 6 6.67 16.37 18.72
C LYS A 6 8.17 16.61 18.84
N SER A 7 8.97 15.57 19.00
CA SER A 7 10.43 15.73 19.12
C SER A 7 11.06 16.25 17.81
N GLU A 8 12.30 16.65 17.86
CA GLU A 8 13.08 17.19 16.75
C GLU A 8 13.13 16.23 15.56
N ILE A 9 13.27 14.92 15.80
CA ILE A 9 13.27 13.92 14.73
C ILE A 9 11.93 13.86 13.98
N ASN A 10 10.80 14.08 14.68
CA ASN A 10 9.48 14.15 14.06
C ASN A 10 9.34 15.42 13.21
N GLN A 11 9.89 16.55 13.68
CA GLN A 11 9.89 17.78 12.90
C GLN A 11 10.73 17.64 11.63
N SER A 12 11.91 17.06 11.72
CA SER A 12 12.77 16.77 10.57
C SER A 12 12.05 15.90 9.52
N LEU A 13 11.25 14.91 9.97
CA LEU A 13 10.44 14.10 9.06
C LEU A 13 9.34 14.92 8.38
N LEU A 14 8.66 15.83 9.10
CA LEU A 14 7.66 16.72 8.50
C LEU A 14 8.28 17.62 7.43
N ASP A 15 9.43 18.19 7.70
CA ASP A 15 10.12 19.08 6.77
C ASP A 15 10.59 18.30 5.53
N PHE A 16 11.09 17.08 5.73
CA PHE A 16 11.37 16.18 4.61
C PHE A 16 10.13 15.89 3.76
N VAL A 17 8.98 15.57 4.37
CA VAL A 17 7.72 15.33 3.65
C VAL A 17 7.28 16.57 2.87
N LYS A 18 7.36 17.76 3.48
CA LYS A 18 7.07 19.05 2.83
C LYS A 18 8.00 19.31 1.64
N SER A 19 9.30 19.01 1.79
CA SER A 19 10.29 19.19 0.71
C SER A 19 10.02 18.34 -0.53
N LYS A 20 9.18 17.30 -0.39
CA LYS A 20 8.70 16.46 -1.49
C LYS A 20 7.33 16.90 -2.04
N ASN A 21 6.88 18.11 -1.71
CA ASN A 21 5.57 18.67 -2.11
C ASN A 21 4.37 17.81 -1.65
N ILE A 22 4.51 17.10 -0.52
CA ILE A 22 3.44 16.31 0.08
C ILE A 22 2.79 17.13 1.19
N SER A 23 1.48 17.29 1.14
CA SER A 23 0.73 17.99 2.18
C SER A 23 0.83 17.27 3.53
N THR A 24 1.24 18.00 4.56
CA THR A 24 1.30 17.49 5.95
C THR A 24 0.05 17.82 6.76
N LYS A 25 -0.96 18.47 6.16
CA LYS A 25 -2.20 18.91 6.83
C LYS A 25 -2.89 17.80 7.63
N TYR A 26 -2.81 16.57 7.14
CA TYR A 26 -3.48 15.40 7.75
C TYR A 26 -2.51 14.48 8.52
N ILE A 27 -1.33 15.00 8.90
CA ILE A 27 -0.41 14.33 9.82
C ILE A 27 -0.67 14.90 11.21
N LYS A 28 -1.21 14.06 12.11
CA LYS A 28 -1.50 14.48 13.49
C LYS A 28 -0.24 14.44 14.35
N GLN A 29 -0.10 15.38 15.28
CA GLN A 29 0.95 15.31 16.31
C GLN A 29 0.36 14.76 17.60
N ILE A 30 0.98 13.73 18.17
CA ILE A 30 0.57 13.06 19.40
C ILE A 30 1.73 13.12 20.40
N ASN A 31 1.55 13.83 21.52
CA ASN A 31 2.65 14.18 22.44
C ASN A 31 3.38 13.00 23.10
N GLN A 32 2.74 11.85 23.23
CA GLN A 32 3.25 10.73 24.02
C GLN A 32 3.90 9.63 23.18
N PHE A 33 3.96 9.81 21.87
CA PHE A 33 4.41 8.78 20.92
C PHE A 33 5.35 9.37 19.88
N GLU A 34 6.36 8.60 19.52
CA GLU A 34 7.34 8.95 18.51
C GLU A 34 7.05 8.28 17.17
N ILE A 35 7.81 8.65 16.13
CA ILE A 35 7.79 7.92 14.87
C ILE A 35 8.23 6.47 15.07
N GLY A 36 7.68 5.57 14.25
CA GLY A 36 8.17 4.20 14.21
C GLY A 36 9.49 4.13 13.44
N LEU A 37 10.45 3.40 14.01
CA LEU A 37 11.74 3.15 13.38
C LEU A 37 11.88 1.70 12.95
N TYR A 38 12.67 1.47 11.93
CA TYR A 38 13.20 0.16 11.61
C TYR A 38 14.62 0.25 11.07
N LEU A 39 15.41 -0.77 11.33
CA LEU A 39 16.77 -0.91 10.83
C LEU A 39 16.85 -2.13 9.92
N ILE A 40 17.52 -1.96 8.79
CA ILE A 40 17.82 -3.05 7.85
C ILE A 40 19.31 -3.38 7.98
N LYS A 41 19.63 -4.59 8.43
CA LYS A 41 20.98 -5.13 8.40
C LYS A 41 21.09 -6.07 7.20
N ASN A 42 21.95 -5.74 6.25
CA ASN A 42 22.30 -6.66 5.17
C ASN A 42 23.31 -7.68 5.70
N LYS A 43 23.05 -8.95 5.47
CA LYS A 43 23.99 -10.05 5.77
C LYS A 43 24.92 -10.28 4.57
N ASP A 44 26.05 -10.92 4.81
CA ASP A 44 27.05 -11.22 3.78
C ASP A 44 26.51 -12.13 2.67
N ASN A 45 25.52 -12.96 2.98
CA ASN A 45 24.83 -13.82 2.01
C ASN A 45 23.73 -13.09 1.20
N GLY A 46 23.60 -11.77 1.33
CA GLY A 46 22.59 -10.96 0.64
C GLY A 46 21.21 -10.95 1.29
N GLU A 47 20.98 -11.72 2.35
CA GLU A 47 19.73 -11.67 3.11
C GLU A 47 19.62 -10.38 3.91
N LYS A 48 18.39 -9.92 4.09
CA LYS A 48 18.07 -8.75 4.90
C LYS A 48 17.47 -9.18 6.23
N GLN A 49 18.01 -8.63 7.31
CA GLN A 49 17.44 -8.76 8.63
C GLN A 49 16.82 -7.41 9.02
N PHE A 50 15.55 -7.44 9.46
CA PHE A 50 14.81 -6.25 9.86
C PHE A 50 14.64 -6.23 11.37
N PHE A 51 14.92 -5.08 11.97
CA PHE A 51 14.66 -4.80 13.38
C PHE A 51 13.64 -3.67 13.44
N TYR A 52 12.61 -3.80 14.28
CA TYR A 52 11.48 -2.88 14.29
C TYR A 52 11.27 -2.28 15.68
N TRP A 53 11.17 -0.96 15.75
CA TRP A 53 10.74 -0.18 16.92
C TRP A 53 9.55 0.68 16.50
N ARG A 54 8.40 0.08 16.28
CA ARG A 54 7.22 0.77 15.76
C ARG A 54 5.91 0.33 16.41
N ASP A 55 5.96 -0.54 17.41
CA ASP A 55 4.73 -1.06 18.02
C ASP A 55 4.04 -0.03 18.90
N GLU A 56 4.78 0.95 19.40
CA GLU A 56 4.27 2.11 20.15
C GLU A 56 4.35 3.41 19.33
N SER A 57 4.47 3.33 18.02
CA SER A 57 4.56 4.51 17.17
C SER A 57 3.28 5.36 17.16
N ALA A 58 3.44 6.68 17.03
CA ALA A 58 2.32 7.61 16.89
C ALA A 58 1.37 7.20 15.75
N ALA A 59 1.91 6.72 14.62
CA ALA A 59 1.11 6.25 13.49
C ALA A 59 0.18 5.08 13.87
N LYS A 60 0.60 4.18 14.76
CA LYS A 60 -0.23 3.07 15.24
C LYS A 60 -1.40 3.55 16.11
N GLN A 61 -1.23 4.70 16.78
CA GLN A 61 -2.28 5.31 17.60
C GLN A 61 -3.29 6.13 16.79
N TYR A 62 -3.02 6.36 15.48
CA TYR A 62 -3.85 7.24 14.65
C TYR A 62 -5.34 6.92 14.72
N PHE A 63 -5.73 5.64 14.68
CA PHE A 63 -7.12 5.22 14.69
C PHE A 63 -7.73 5.02 16.10
N ASN A 64 -6.94 5.12 17.17
CA ASN A 64 -7.45 4.87 18.51
C ASN A 64 -8.50 5.90 18.95
N ASN A 65 -8.28 7.19 18.62
CA ASN A 65 -9.14 8.31 19.00
C ASN A 65 -9.70 9.06 17.80
N ILE A 66 -9.90 8.36 16.66
CA ILE A 66 -10.42 9.01 15.47
C ILE A 66 -11.94 9.01 15.46
N ASP A 67 -12.51 10.17 15.17
CA ASP A 67 -13.89 10.28 14.75
C ASP A 67 -13.97 10.04 13.23
N PHE A 68 -14.56 8.92 12.84
CA PHE A 68 -14.69 8.54 11.42
C PHE A 68 -15.64 9.46 10.63
N ILE A 69 -16.54 10.18 11.31
CA ILE A 69 -17.41 11.18 10.64
C ILE A 69 -16.59 12.41 10.28
N ASN A 70 -15.75 12.88 11.20
CA ASN A 70 -14.85 13.99 10.92
C ASN A 70 -13.80 13.60 9.86
N LEU A 71 -13.26 12.38 9.94
CA LEU A 71 -12.38 11.87 8.90
C LEU A 71 -13.07 11.85 7.51
N TYR A 72 -14.34 11.45 7.44
CA TYR A 72 -15.09 11.54 6.19
C TYR A 72 -15.20 12.99 5.68
N LYS A 73 -15.47 13.97 6.56
CA LYS A 73 -15.53 15.39 6.16
C LYS A 73 -14.21 15.87 5.56
N GLU A 74 -13.08 15.39 6.09
CA GLU A 74 -11.75 15.69 5.56
C GLU A 74 -11.50 15.02 4.20
N LEU A 75 -11.96 13.79 4.02
CA LEU A 75 -11.65 12.95 2.85
C LEU A 75 -12.64 13.12 1.68
N LYS A 76 -13.83 13.64 1.90
CA LYS A 76 -14.91 13.69 0.89
C LYS A 76 -14.60 14.55 -0.36
N ASN A 77 -13.54 15.35 -0.32
CA ASN A 77 -13.12 16.24 -1.42
C ASN A 77 -11.94 15.69 -2.22
N PHE A 78 -11.51 14.46 -1.94
CA PHE A 78 -10.48 13.77 -2.72
C PHE A 78 -11.12 12.87 -3.78
N ASP A 79 -10.44 12.70 -4.91
CA ASP A 79 -10.89 11.80 -5.98
C ASP A 79 -10.51 10.35 -5.68
N TYR A 80 -9.36 10.14 -5.02
CA TYR A 80 -8.80 8.83 -4.70
C TYR A 80 -8.39 8.74 -3.24
N ILE A 81 -8.71 7.62 -2.61
CA ILE A 81 -8.20 7.25 -1.27
C ILE A 81 -7.39 5.98 -1.41
N TYR A 82 -6.09 6.08 -1.14
CA TYR A 82 -5.16 4.95 -1.13
C TYR A 82 -4.86 4.53 0.31
N PHE A 83 -4.98 3.24 0.59
CA PHE A 83 -4.52 2.63 1.83
C PHE A 83 -4.05 1.19 1.60
N SER A 84 -3.38 0.60 2.59
CA SER A 84 -2.76 -0.71 2.45
C SER A 84 -3.10 -1.66 3.59
N GLY A 85 -2.66 -2.91 3.47
CA GLY A 85 -2.73 -3.88 4.55
C GLY A 85 -1.99 -3.43 5.81
N ILE A 86 -0.95 -2.58 5.67
CA ILE A 86 -0.31 -1.95 6.84
C ILE A 86 -1.29 -1.00 7.55
N THR A 87 -2.03 -0.18 6.79
CA THR A 87 -3.08 0.68 7.34
C THR A 87 -4.13 -0.13 8.09
N LEU A 88 -4.61 -1.23 7.48
CA LEU A 88 -5.59 -2.09 8.12
C LEU A 88 -5.04 -2.73 9.41
N SER A 89 -3.74 -3.07 9.46
CA SER A 89 -3.11 -3.72 10.60
C SER A 89 -3.01 -2.84 11.85
N ILE A 90 -3.18 -1.53 11.73
CA ILE A 90 -3.20 -0.60 12.86
C ILE A 90 -4.63 -0.22 13.30
N ILE A 91 -5.65 -0.71 12.60
CA ILE A 91 -7.06 -0.52 12.99
C ILE A 91 -7.45 -1.65 13.94
N HIS A 92 -7.82 -1.32 15.17
CA HIS A 92 -8.32 -2.33 16.11
C HIS A 92 -9.63 -2.95 15.57
N ILE A 93 -9.82 -4.24 15.79
CA ILE A 93 -10.97 -4.99 15.25
C ILE A 93 -12.33 -4.38 15.65
N SER A 94 -12.44 -3.82 16.85
CA SER A 94 -13.66 -3.13 17.30
C SER A 94 -14.02 -1.89 16.48
N LYS A 95 -13.04 -1.31 15.78
CA LYS A 95 -13.20 -0.12 14.91
C LYS A 95 -13.47 -0.47 13.45
N LEU A 96 -13.39 -1.74 13.08
CA LEU A 96 -13.58 -2.19 11.70
C LEU A 96 -14.93 -1.74 11.12
N ASN A 97 -16.02 -1.87 11.90
CA ASN A 97 -17.34 -1.44 11.46
C ASN A 97 -17.41 0.06 11.15
N ASN A 98 -16.73 0.90 11.93
CA ASN A 98 -16.67 2.34 11.67
C ASN A 98 -15.84 2.64 10.42
N PHE A 99 -14.73 1.93 10.20
CA PHE A 99 -13.96 2.04 8.97
C PHE A 99 -14.78 1.62 7.74
N ILE A 100 -15.57 0.56 7.83
CA ILE A 100 -16.48 0.13 6.77
C ILE A 100 -17.56 1.18 6.47
N LYS A 101 -18.12 1.82 7.51
CA LYS A 101 -19.06 2.94 7.34
C LYS A 101 -18.39 4.10 6.58
N LEU A 102 -17.15 4.45 6.93
CA LEU A 102 -16.36 5.45 6.21
C LEU A 102 -16.22 5.09 4.72
N LEU A 103 -15.80 3.85 4.40
CA LEU A 103 -15.67 3.42 3.01
C LEU A 103 -16.99 3.52 2.23
N LYS A 104 -18.13 3.15 2.86
CA LYS A 104 -19.46 3.31 2.26
C LYS A 104 -19.77 4.78 1.94
N LEU A 105 -19.50 5.69 2.87
CA LEU A 105 -19.72 7.13 2.67
C LEU A 105 -18.83 7.69 1.56
N LEU A 106 -17.55 7.29 1.50
CA LEU A 106 -16.66 7.70 0.42
C LEU A 106 -17.15 7.19 -0.94
N LYS A 107 -17.60 5.94 -1.00
CA LYS A 107 -18.17 5.36 -2.22
C LYS A 107 -19.46 6.07 -2.68
N SER A 108 -20.33 6.49 -1.76
CA SER A 108 -21.54 7.26 -2.13
C SER A 108 -21.22 8.61 -2.78
N LYS A 109 -20.01 9.15 -2.54
CA LYS A 109 -19.46 10.34 -3.20
C LYS A 109 -18.66 10.03 -4.47
N LYS A 110 -18.69 8.78 -4.95
CA LYS A 110 -17.95 8.29 -6.14
C LYS A 110 -16.42 8.35 -6.00
N ILE A 111 -15.91 8.54 -4.78
CA ILE A 111 -14.47 8.52 -4.49
C ILE A 111 -13.92 7.13 -4.79
N LYS A 112 -12.82 7.07 -5.50
CA LYS A 112 -12.16 5.81 -5.87
C LYS A 112 -11.33 5.28 -4.71
N ILE A 113 -11.54 4.04 -4.35
CA ILE A 113 -10.80 3.35 -3.29
C ILE A 113 -9.71 2.50 -3.92
N VAL A 114 -8.47 2.81 -3.58
CA VAL A 114 -7.28 2.07 -4.01
C VAL A 114 -6.71 1.31 -2.81
N PHE A 115 -6.47 0.03 -2.98
CA PHE A 115 -5.95 -0.83 -1.92
C PHE A 115 -4.72 -1.61 -2.37
N ASP A 116 -3.65 -1.52 -1.59
CA ASP A 116 -2.47 -2.36 -1.71
C ASP A 116 -2.45 -3.38 -0.58
N PHE A 117 -2.39 -4.66 -0.93
CA PHE A 117 -2.37 -5.72 0.06
C PHE A 117 -1.20 -5.57 1.03
N ASN A 118 0.02 -5.40 0.55
CA ASN A 118 1.22 -5.09 1.34
C ASN A 118 1.18 -5.73 2.74
N ILE A 119 0.94 -7.05 2.77
CA ILE A 119 0.75 -7.81 4.00
C ILE A 119 2.09 -7.96 4.72
N ARG A 120 2.09 -7.68 6.02
CA ARG A 120 3.24 -7.92 6.90
C ARG A 120 2.88 -9.06 7.85
N PRO A 121 3.42 -10.30 7.65
CA PRO A 121 3.07 -11.48 8.43
C PRO A 121 3.12 -11.26 9.94
N SER A 122 4.12 -10.54 10.43
CA SER A 122 4.30 -10.23 11.86
C SER A 122 3.16 -9.39 12.47
N ARG A 123 2.31 -8.77 11.65
CA ARG A 123 1.21 -7.91 12.11
C ARG A 123 -0.17 -8.58 12.04
N TRP A 124 -0.23 -9.79 11.49
CA TRP A 124 -1.50 -10.44 11.22
C TRP A 124 -1.57 -11.85 11.78
N ASN A 125 -2.63 -12.16 12.52
CA ASN A 125 -3.10 -13.53 12.53
C ASN A 125 -4.04 -13.76 11.33
N LYS A 126 -4.06 -14.97 10.79
CA LYS A 126 -4.82 -15.29 9.56
C LYS A 126 -6.33 -15.08 9.70
N LYS A 127 -6.89 -15.27 10.90
CA LYS A 127 -8.32 -15.05 11.17
C LYS A 127 -8.68 -13.57 10.98
N ASN A 128 -7.96 -12.67 11.66
CA ASN A 128 -8.22 -11.25 11.55
C ASN A 128 -7.94 -10.73 10.14
N LEU A 129 -6.85 -11.17 9.50
CA LEU A 129 -6.56 -10.80 8.10
C LEU A 129 -7.75 -11.12 7.18
N ASN A 130 -8.32 -12.33 7.28
CA ASN A 130 -9.48 -12.70 6.46
C ASN A 130 -10.69 -11.80 6.76
N ILE A 131 -11.00 -11.54 8.05
CA ILE A 131 -12.12 -10.67 8.44
C ILE A 131 -11.96 -9.28 7.83
N PHE A 132 -10.78 -8.67 7.93
CA PHE A 132 -10.51 -7.34 7.37
C PHE A 132 -10.61 -7.34 5.85
N LEU A 133 -9.95 -8.29 5.17
CA LEU A 133 -9.97 -8.35 3.71
C LEU A 133 -11.37 -8.63 3.15
N ASP A 134 -12.10 -9.60 3.72
CA ASP A 134 -13.49 -9.89 3.30
C ASP A 134 -14.41 -8.67 3.49
N SER A 135 -14.14 -7.86 4.50
CA SER A 135 -14.95 -6.66 4.79
C SER A 135 -14.64 -5.49 3.85
N VAL A 136 -13.37 -5.33 3.45
CA VAL A 136 -12.87 -4.14 2.74
C VAL A 136 -12.91 -4.31 1.23
N LEU A 137 -12.54 -5.49 0.70
CA LEU A 137 -12.33 -5.71 -0.74
C LEU A 137 -13.55 -5.42 -1.61
N LYS A 138 -14.75 -5.54 -1.07
CA LYS A 138 -16.01 -5.20 -1.78
C LYS A 138 -16.19 -3.70 -2.08
N PHE A 139 -15.38 -2.82 -1.47
CA PHE A 139 -15.41 -1.37 -1.71
C PHE A 139 -14.26 -0.90 -2.61
N VAL A 140 -13.31 -1.79 -2.92
CA VAL A 140 -12.09 -1.45 -3.65
C VAL A 140 -12.38 -1.32 -5.14
N ASP A 141 -11.94 -0.18 -5.72
CA ASP A 141 -11.99 0.06 -7.17
C ASP A 141 -10.74 -0.42 -7.87
N ILE A 142 -9.56 -0.18 -7.28
CA ILE A 142 -8.26 -0.59 -7.81
C ILE A 142 -7.50 -1.32 -6.71
N CYS A 143 -6.98 -2.51 -6.99
CA CYS A 143 -6.17 -3.20 -6.01
C CYS A 143 -4.84 -3.70 -6.56
N PHE A 144 -3.83 -3.68 -5.70
CA PHE A 144 -2.49 -4.21 -5.96
C PHE A 144 -2.25 -5.41 -5.05
N LEU A 145 -1.87 -6.55 -5.64
CA LEU A 145 -1.53 -7.77 -4.91
C LEU A 145 -0.23 -8.33 -5.44
N SER A 146 0.70 -8.63 -4.54
CA SER A 146 1.93 -9.35 -4.88
C SER A 146 1.74 -10.87 -4.77
N GLY A 147 2.63 -11.63 -5.43
CA GLY A 147 2.67 -13.07 -5.27
C GLY A 147 3.03 -13.50 -3.85
N GLU A 148 3.83 -12.71 -3.16
CA GLU A 148 4.21 -12.92 -1.75
C GLU A 148 3.00 -12.74 -0.83
N ASP A 149 2.26 -11.64 -0.97
CA ASP A 149 1.03 -11.40 -0.21
C ASP A 149 0.00 -12.51 -0.43
N MET A 150 -0.16 -12.92 -1.69
CA MET A 150 -1.08 -13.98 -2.05
C MET A 150 -0.68 -15.32 -1.46
N ASN A 151 0.62 -15.63 -1.49
CA ASN A 151 1.15 -16.85 -0.89
C ASN A 151 0.92 -16.87 0.62
N TYR A 152 1.19 -15.76 1.31
CA TYR A 152 0.89 -15.65 2.73
C TYR A 152 -0.59 -15.81 3.04
N TRP A 153 -1.47 -15.12 2.27
CA TRP A 153 -2.91 -15.12 2.52
C TRP A 153 -3.56 -16.45 2.19
N LYS A 154 -3.23 -17.04 1.03
CA LYS A 154 -3.95 -18.22 0.47
C LYS A 154 -3.08 -19.47 0.34
N ASN A 155 -1.81 -19.46 0.71
CA ASN A 155 -0.83 -20.51 0.43
C ASN A 155 -0.76 -20.88 -1.07
N LYS A 156 -0.97 -19.92 -1.94
CA LYS A 156 -1.02 -20.08 -3.40
C LYS A 156 -0.41 -18.87 -4.08
N ASN A 157 0.33 -19.09 -5.17
CA ASN A 157 0.90 -18.03 -5.99
C ASN A 157 0.76 -18.38 -7.47
N ASN A 158 -0.49 -18.46 -7.94
CA ASN A 158 -0.77 -18.76 -9.34
C ASN A 158 -1.96 -17.94 -9.85
N ILE A 159 -2.02 -17.77 -11.17
CA ILE A 159 -3.01 -16.93 -11.82
C ILE A 159 -4.46 -17.43 -11.62
N LYS A 160 -4.69 -18.72 -11.63
CA LYS A 160 -6.04 -19.30 -11.44
C LYS A 160 -6.62 -18.93 -10.08
N SER A 161 -5.80 -19.03 -9.02
CA SER A 161 -6.21 -18.63 -7.66
C SER A 161 -6.43 -17.12 -7.56
N TYR A 162 -5.65 -16.31 -8.28
CA TYR A 162 -5.89 -14.89 -8.35
C TYR A 162 -7.21 -14.54 -9.05
N GLU A 163 -7.51 -15.19 -10.17
CA GLU A 163 -8.80 -15.04 -10.87
C GLU A 163 -10.00 -15.39 -9.98
N GLN A 164 -9.86 -16.38 -9.09
CA GLN A 164 -10.90 -16.70 -8.10
C GLN A 164 -11.12 -15.53 -7.12
N ILE A 165 -10.05 -14.85 -6.68
CA ILE A 165 -10.12 -13.66 -5.83
C ILE A 165 -10.82 -12.53 -6.58
N VAL A 166 -10.42 -12.24 -7.82
CA VAL A 166 -11.03 -11.21 -8.67
C VAL A 166 -12.54 -11.44 -8.81
N ARG A 167 -12.97 -12.68 -9.08
CA ARG A 167 -14.39 -13.05 -9.18
C ARG A 167 -15.13 -12.95 -7.84
N LYS A 168 -14.54 -13.49 -6.75
CA LYS A 168 -15.16 -13.49 -5.42
C LYS A 168 -15.50 -12.08 -4.96
N TYR A 169 -14.56 -11.13 -5.12
CA TYR A 169 -14.73 -9.77 -4.64
C TYR A 169 -15.20 -8.79 -5.73
N LYS A 170 -15.47 -9.30 -6.95
CA LYS A 170 -15.93 -8.50 -8.11
C LYS A 170 -14.99 -7.32 -8.40
N LEU A 171 -13.67 -7.56 -8.31
CA LEU A 171 -12.65 -6.54 -8.53
C LEU A 171 -12.63 -6.15 -10.02
N LYS A 172 -12.99 -4.89 -10.31
CA LYS A 172 -13.05 -4.38 -11.69
C LYS A 172 -11.69 -3.99 -12.24
N HIS A 173 -10.79 -3.54 -11.39
CA HIS A 173 -9.43 -3.16 -11.73
C HIS A 173 -8.47 -3.73 -10.69
N SER A 174 -7.64 -4.67 -11.08
CA SER A 174 -6.72 -5.30 -10.16
C SER A 174 -5.40 -5.67 -10.82
N ILE A 175 -4.32 -5.46 -10.10
CA ILE A 175 -2.95 -5.66 -10.56
C ILE A 175 -2.33 -6.78 -9.73
N PHE A 176 -1.87 -7.84 -10.39
CA PHE A 176 -1.20 -8.96 -9.76
C PHE A 176 0.25 -9.05 -10.22
N ARG A 177 1.17 -8.69 -9.33
CA ARG A 177 2.61 -8.87 -9.53
C ARG A 177 3.00 -10.27 -9.06
N LYS A 178 2.87 -11.26 -9.96
CA LYS A 178 3.12 -12.66 -9.62
C LYS A 178 4.55 -12.91 -9.12
N ASN A 179 5.50 -12.28 -9.80
CA ASN A 179 6.94 -12.32 -9.48
C ASN A 179 7.66 -11.22 -10.29
N ALA A 180 9.00 -11.19 -10.24
CA ALA A 180 9.77 -10.23 -11.03
C ALA A 180 9.53 -10.31 -12.54
N LYS A 181 9.08 -11.46 -13.09
CA LYS A 181 8.95 -11.70 -14.53
C LYS A 181 7.59 -11.32 -15.08
N PHE A 182 6.51 -11.54 -14.33
CA PHE A 182 5.14 -11.35 -14.84
C PHE A 182 4.28 -10.48 -13.95
N THR A 183 3.63 -9.50 -14.58
CA THR A 183 2.56 -8.69 -13.97
C THR A 183 1.30 -8.84 -14.81
N TYR A 184 0.19 -9.03 -14.16
CA TYR A 184 -1.13 -9.16 -14.75
C TYR A 184 -2.01 -7.99 -14.33
N VAL A 185 -2.77 -7.43 -15.27
CA VAL A 185 -3.83 -6.47 -14.96
C VAL A 185 -5.16 -7.06 -15.40
N PHE A 186 -6.12 -7.01 -14.52
CA PHE A 186 -7.52 -7.31 -14.82
C PHE A 186 -8.27 -5.98 -14.81
N LEU A 187 -8.74 -5.56 -15.96
CA LEU A 187 -9.57 -4.37 -16.11
C LEU A 187 -10.91 -4.78 -16.69
N ASN A 188 -11.96 -4.69 -15.90
CA ASN A 188 -13.29 -5.22 -16.19
C ASN A 188 -13.22 -6.74 -16.50
N LYS A 189 -13.46 -7.14 -17.76
CA LYS A 189 -13.40 -8.55 -18.19
C LYS A 189 -12.12 -8.89 -18.96
N THR A 190 -11.27 -7.89 -19.20
CA THR A 190 -10.04 -8.05 -19.98
C THR A 190 -8.85 -8.31 -19.06
N ARG A 191 -8.00 -9.25 -19.48
CA ARG A 191 -6.72 -9.54 -18.83
C ARG A 191 -5.57 -9.10 -19.71
N TYR A 192 -4.72 -8.25 -19.17
CA TYR A 192 -3.46 -7.85 -19.77
C TYR A 192 -2.31 -8.57 -19.08
N VAL A 193 -1.30 -8.98 -19.84
CA VAL A 193 -0.11 -9.65 -19.32
C VAL A 193 1.12 -8.85 -19.74
N PHE A 194 1.92 -8.48 -18.78
CA PHE A 194 3.18 -7.78 -19.01
C PHE A 194 4.35 -8.66 -18.56
N LYS A 195 5.27 -8.90 -19.48
CA LYS A 195 6.53 -9.61 -19.19
C LYS A 195 7.59 -8.57 -18.88
N ASN A 196 7.96 -8.46 -17.61
CA ASN A 196 8.99 -7.55 -17.17
C ASN A 196 10.36 -7.97 -17.72
N LYS A 197 11.20 -6.99 -18.03
CA LYS A 197 12.62 -7.24 -18.31
C LYS A 197 13.31 -7.59 -16.97
N LEU A 198 13.91 -8.77 -16.92
CA LEU A 198 14.68 -9.17 -15.74
C LEU A 198 16.00 -8.38 -15.70
N LEU A 199 16.30 -7.83 -14.53
CA LEU A 199 17.55 -7.12 -14.29
C LEU A 199 18.65 -8.11 -13.96
N LYS A 200 19.87 -7.84 -14.46
CA LYS A 200 21.05 -8.64 -14.13
C LYS A 200 21.52 -8.42 -12.68
N THR A 201 21.31 -7.20 -12.19
CA THR A 201 21.75 -6.79 -10.85
C THR A 201 20.58 -6.11 -10.13
N VAL A 202 20.35 -6.53 -8.89
CA VAL A 202 19.37 -5.92 -7.96
C VAL A 202 20.14 -5.52 -6.71
N VAL A 203 20.13 -4.23 -6.37
CA VAL A 203 20.85 -3.70 -5.20
C VAL A 203 19.96 -3.73 -3.97
N ASP A 204 18.74 -3.18 -4.08
CA ASP A 204 17.80 -3.09 -2.97
C ASP A 204 16.35 -3.11 -3.47
N THR A 205 15.53 -4.03 -2.95
CA THR A 205 14.11 -4.14 -3.35
C THR A 205 13.18 -3.23 -2.55
N SER A 206 13.71 -2.48 -1.56
CA SER A 206 12.91 -1.59 -0.72
C SER A 206 12.25 -0.48 -1.54
N GLY A 207 10.95 -0.25 -1.32
CA GLY A 207 10.18 0.77 -2.03
C GLY A 207 9.82 0.46 -3.49
N ALA A 208 10.34 -0.63 -4.09
CA ALA A 208 10.05 -0.96 -5.49
C ALA A 208 8.57 -1.21 -5.75
N GLY A 209 7.89 -1.85 -4.81
CA GLY A 209 6.44 -2.06 -4.87
C GLY A 209 5.65 -0.78 -4.81
N ASP A 210 6.01 0.10 -3.89
CA ASP A 210 5.37 1.42 -3.73
C ASP A 210 5.61 2.29 -4.96
N GLY A 211 6.85 2.31 -5.49
CA GLY A 211 7.17 3.03 -6.72
C GLY A 211 6.42 2.50 -7.93
N PHE A 212 6.32 1.17 -8.08
CA PHE A 212 5.49 0.57 -9.14
C PHE A 212 4.03 1.04 -9.01
N ASN A 213 3.44 0.94 -7.83
CA ASN A 213 2.04 1.31 -7.58
C ASN A 213 1.81 2.80 -7.88
N ALA A 214 2.74 3.67 -7.45
CA ALA A 214 2.67 5.11 -7.69
C ALA A 214 2.71 5.45 -9.19
N ALA A 215 3.69 4.93 -9.92
CA ALA A 215 3.82 5.18 -11.37
C ALA A 215 2.69 4.55 -12.18
N TYR A 216 2.23 3.35 -11.80
CA TYR A 216 1.07 2.73 -12.41
C TYR A 216 -0.17 3.61 -12.23
N LEU A 217 -0.48 3.97 -10.98
CA LEU A 217 -1.71 4.70 -10.64
C LEU A 217 -1.72 6.09 -11.28
N SER A 218 -0.63 6.85 -11.18
CA SER A 218 -0.54 8.19 -11.77
C SER A 218 -0.71 8.15 -13.29
N ASN A 219 -0.06 7.19 -13.96
CA ASN A 219 -0.18 7.05 -15.40
C ASN A 219 -1.58 6.60 -15.83
N PHE A 220 -2.18 5.66 -15.09
CA PHE A 220 -3.54 5.19 -15.37
C PHE A 220 -4.60 6.28 -15.17
N ILE A 221 -4.46 7.13 -14.15
CA ILE A 221 -5.38 8.25 -13.91
C ILE A 221 -5.37 9.23 -15.09
N VAL A 222 -4.20 9.49 -15.66
CA VAL A 222 -4.06 10.46 -16.77
C VAL A 222 -4.50 9.86 -18.11
N ASN A 223 -4.04 8.63 -18.41
CA ASN A 223 -4.17 8.07 -19.77
C ASN A 223 -5.31 7.04 -19.90
N ASN A 224 -5.83 6.53 -18.78
CA ASN A 224 -6.82 5.42 -18.76
C ASN A 224 -6.40 4.18 -19.57
N ASP A 225 -5.08 3.97 -19.71
CA ASP A 225 -4.48 2.88 -20.46
C ASP A 225 -3.69 1.94 -19.52
N PRO A 226 -4.14 0.69 -19.32
CA PRO A 226 -3.47 -0.24 -18.43
C PRO A 226 -2.09 -0.69 -18.94
N VAL A 227 -1.85 -0.66 -20.25
CA VAL A 227 -0.57 -1.07 -20.84
C VAL A 227 0.48 0.02 -20.64
N LEU A 228 0.13 1.27 -20.87
CA LEU A 228 1.02 2.42 -20.56
C LEU A 228 1.31 2.49 -19.07
N ALA A 229 0.30 2.31 -18.23
CA ALA A 229 0.46 2.29 -16.78
C ALA A 229 1.39 1.14 -16.31
N LEU A 230 1.27 -0.06 -16.89
CA LEU A 230 2.18 -1.18 -16.61
C LEU A 230 3.62 -0.86 -16.98
N LYS A 231 3.85 -0.26 -18.14
CA LYS A 231 5.19 0.17 -18.57
C LYS A 231 5.78 1.18 -17.61
N ALA A 232 5.00 2.20 -17.20
CA ALA A 232 5.43 3.21 -16.25
C ALA A 232 5.78 2.60 -14.88
N GLY A 233 4.89 1.77 -14.33
CA GLY A 233 5.12 1.08 -13.05
C GLY A 233 6.35 0.18 -13.07
N SER A 234 6.51 -0.64 -14.13
CA SER A 234 7.66 -1.55 -14.28
C SER A 234 8.97 -0.78 -14.47
N SER A 235 8.94 0.33 -15.20
CA SER A 235 10.11 1.19 -15.40
C SER A 235 10.59 1.79 -14.09
N LEU A 236 9.68 2.41 -13.32
CA LEU A 236 10.04 3.03 -12.04
C LEU A 236 10.49 1.98 -11.02
N GLY A 237 9.77 0.88 -10.88
CA GLY A 237 10.17 -0.23 -9.99
C GLY A 237 11.57 -0.76 -10.32
N SER A 238 11.88 -0.92 -11.62
CA SER A 238 13.20 -1.35 -12.07
C SER A 238 14.33 -0.34 -11.75
N LYS A 239 14.07 0.95 -11.87
CA LYS A 239 15.03 2.00 -11.49
C LYS A 239 15.31 2.00 -9.97
N ILE A 240 14.27 1.82 -9.16
CA ILE A 240 14.39 1.80 -7.69
C ILE A 240 15.27 0.64 -7.23
N VAL A 241 15.06 -0.57 -7.72
CA VAL A 241 15.82 -1.74 -7.26
C VAL A 241 17.31 -1.72 -7.63
N MET A 242 17.73 -0.85 -8.51
CA MET A 242 19.15 -0.63 -8.85
C MET A 242 19.86 0.34 -7.89
N LYS A 243 19.16 0.92 -6.92
CA LYS A 243 19.71 1.88 -5.96
C LYS A 243 19.53 1.38 -4.53
N LYS A 244 20.34 1.87 -3.61
CA LYS A 244 20.28 1.52 -2.18
C LYS A 244 19.27 2.43 -1.46
N GLY A 245 18.39 1.82 -0.65
CA GLY A 245 17.43 2.52 0.18
C GLY A 245 16.01 2.54 -0.39
N ALA A 246 15.04 2.83 0.48
CA ALA A 246 13.62 2.86 0.12
C ALA A 246 13.16 4.17 -0.54
N ILE A 247 13.90 5.26 -0.31
CA ILE A 247 13.66 6.59 -0.90
C ILE A 247 14.87 6.93 -1.73
N VAL A 248 14.71 6.89 -3.04
CA VAL A 248 15.80 7.07 -4.00
C VAL A 248 15.43 8.11 -5.05
N ASP A 249 16.41 8.92 -5.47
CA ASP A 249 16.24 9.82 -6.62
C ASP A 249 16.30 8.99 -7.90
N VAL A 250 15.19 9.00 -8.64
CA VAL A 250 15.06 8.35 -9.95
C VAL A 250 14.77 9.42 -11.00
N LYS A 251 15.84 10.02 -11.48
CA LYS A 251 15.80 10.88 -12.68
C LYS A 251 15.66 10.05 -13.95
#